data_d35cc236376b30e230f388725b7d3a06
#
_entry.id   d35cc236376b30e230f388725b7d3a06
#
_cell.length_a   1.000
_cell.length_b   1.000
_cell.length_c   1.000
_cell.angle_alpha   90.00
_cell.angle_beta   90.00
_cell.angle_gamma   90.00
#
_symmetry.space_group_name_H-M   'P 1'
#
loop_
_entity.id
_entity.type
_entity.pdbx_description
1 polymer ?
#
loop_
_entity_poly.entity_id
_entity_poly.type
_entity_poly.pdbx_seq_one_letter_code
_entity_poly.pdbx_strand_id
1 'polypeptide(L)'
;IEDANRQPKPVPGMHNIYALTALIYATEQNYDLAYDYINLAISLSSSFREDWYQLKFAIEYNKEDFISAEVSAKELLLNRPEKKRYYVQLSAIYNILEKYDLSLATMEVSYMKGLFDKPEEFTTLASFYLYKKNPAMSAKVLENAISEDQILFDTKNAKLLSDSWLFAKERIKSLDVIEESLSLNPNEEKLVNQYVNIAFSAFEWKEVINGIRKAEQIGIEDDGKHDLMIGIAFFETKDLKNAENSFIKASNSKKYSDQGKAWLEYLNALKG
;
A
#
# COMPACT_ATOMS: atom_id res chain seq x y z
N ILE A 1 -35.47 24.52 -31.35
CA ILE A 1 -35.09 23.11 -31.13
C ILE A 1 -34.08 22.64 -32.21
N GLU A 2 -34.03 23.26 -33.39
CA GLU A 2 -33.10 22.88 -34.46
C GLU A 2 -31.64 23.36 -34.27
N ASP A 3 -31.37 24.37 -33.44
CA ASP A 3 -30.02 24.91 -33.24
C ASP A 3 -29.17 24.17 -32.16
N ALA A 4 -29.79 23.36 -31.34
CA ALA A 4 -29.09 22.67 -30.22
C ALA A 4 -28.16 21.53 -30.67
N ASN A 5 -28.23 21.07 -31.91
CA ASN A 5 -27.43 19.98 -32.48
C ASN A 5 -26.42 20.41 -33.55
N ARG A 6 -26.19 21.71 -33.72
CA ARG A 6 -25.27 22.18 -34.73
C ARG A 6 -23.85 22.18 -34.22
N GLN A 7 -23.03 21.24 -34.70
CA GLN A 7 -21.60 21.23 -34.39
C GLN A 7 -20.97 22.60 -34.76
N PRO A 8 -20.14 23.16 -33.84
CA PRO A 8 -19.49 24.45 -34.10
C PRO A 8 -18.52 24.35 -35.27
N LYS A 9 -18.53 25.39 -36.14
CA LYS A 9 -17.61 25.49 -37.28
C LYS A 9 -16.35 26.27 -36.89
N PRO A 10 -15.15 25.81 -37.29
CA PRO A 10 -13.91 26.50 -36.99
C PRO A 10 -13.83 27.84 -37.68
N VAL A 11 -13.55 28.91 -36.93
CA VAL A 11 -13.24 30.24 -37.43
C VAL A 11 -11.83 30.63 -37.01
N PRO A 12 -10.89 30.88 -37.93
CA PRO A 12 -9.51 31.21 -37.57
C PRO A 12 -9.42 32.43 -36.65
N GLY A 13 -8.50 32.35 -35.64
CA GLY A 13 -8.30 33.43 -34.66
C GLY A 13 -9.27 33.45 -33.49
N MET A 14 -10.31 32.60 -33.46
CA MET A 14 -11.33 32.58 -32.43
C MET A 14 -11.06 31.51 -31.32
N HIS A 15 -9.89 30.94 -31.27
CA HIS A 15 -9.54 29.85 -30.32
C HIS A 15 -9.82 30.21 -28.87
N ASN A 16 -9.52 31.44 -28.41
CA ASN A 16 -9.82 31.87 -27.04
C ASN A 16 -11.33 31.95 -26.76
N ILE A 17 -12.13 32.37 -27.74
CA ILE A 17 -13.59 32.46 -27.63
C ILE A 17 -14.15 31.05 -27.52
N TYR A 18 -13.68 30.11 -28.34
CA TYR A 18 -14.11 28.73 -28.26
C TYR A 18 -13.75 28.08 -26.90
N ALA A 19 -12.56 28.36 -26.36
CA ALA A 19 -12.20 27.86 -25.04
C ALA A 19 -13.11 28.42 -23.93
N LEU A 20 -13.46 29.70 -23.99
CA LEU A 20 -14.43 30.32 -23.08
C LEU A 20 -15.83 29.73 -23.22
N THR A 21 -16.26 29.50 -24.45
CA THR A 21 -17.55 28.85 -24.74
C THR A 21 -17.58 27.43 -24.21
N ALA A 22 -16.48 26.68 -24.37
CA ALA A 22 -16.34 25.34 -23.77
C ALA A 22 -16.47 25.37 -22.26
N LEU A 23 -15.83 26.33 -21.59
CA LEU A 23 -15.92 26.50 -20.14
C LEU A 23 -17.36 26.79 -19.69
N ILE A 24 -18.09 27.65 -20.41
CA ILE A 24 -19.50 27.96 -20.11
C ILE A 24 -20.34 26.68 -20.22
N TYR A 25 -20.26 25.95 -21.32
CA TYR A 25 -21.00 24.69 -21.46
C TYR A 25 -20.60 23.62 -20.44
N ALA A 26 -19.33 23.54 -20.05
CA ALA A 26 -18.89 22.65 -19.02
C ALA A 26 -19.51 23.01 -17.64
N THR A 27 -19.62 24.31 -17.32
CA THR A 27 -20.29 24.75 -16.08
C THR A 27 -21.79 24.48 -16.09
N GLU A 28 -22.42 24.50 -17.27
CA GLU A 28 -23.83 24.13 -17.49
C GLU A 28 -24.02 22.60 -17.60
N GLN A 29 -22.95 21.81 -17.41
CA GLN A 29 -22.92 20.34 -17.54
C GLN A 29 -23.32 19.83 -18.93
N ASN A 30 -23.28 20.70 -19.94
CA ASN A 30 -23.44 20.31 -21.34
C ASN A 30 -22.08 19.87 -21.90
N TYR A 31 -21.66 18.69 -21.49
CA TYR A 31 -20.31 18.20 -21.80
C TYR A 31 -20.09 17.88 -23.26
N ASP A 32 -21.13 17.59 -24.03
CA ASP A 32 -21.01 17.34 -25.48
C ASP A 32 -20.61 18.61 -26.25
N LEU A 33 -21.33 19.71 -26.05
CA LEU A 33 -20.95 20.98 -26.63
C LEU A 33 -19.62 21.48 -26.05
N ALA A 34 -19.39 21.35 -24.77
CA ALA A 34 -18.12 21.71 -24.15
C ALA A 34 -16.94 20.99 -24.84
N TYR A 35 -17.09 19.69 -25.13
CA TYR A 35 -16.07 18.87 -25.80
C TYR A 35 -15.80 19.36 -27.22
N ASP A 36 -16.86 19.63 -27.99
CA ASP A 36 -16.72 20.14 -29.36
C ASP A 36 -15.98 21.48 -29.41
N TYR A 37 -16.37 22.42 -28.54
CA TYR A 37 -15.75 23.75 -28.49
C TYR A 37 -14.29 23.71 -27.99
N ILE A 38 -13.96 22.88 -26.98
CA ILE A 38 -12.58 22.80 -26.50
C ILE A 38 -11.64 22.15 -27.53
N ASN A 39 -12.12 21.15 -28.29
CA ASN A 39 -11.35 20.57 -29.37
C ASN A 39 -11.11 21.57 -30.50
N LEU A 40 -12.09 22.41 -30.83
CA LEU A 40 -11.91 23.52 -31.81
C LEU A 40 -10.87 24.53 -31.29
N ALA A 41 -10.94 24.92 -30.01
CA ALA A 41 -9.97 25.82 -29.42
C ALA A 41 -8.55 25.28 -29.52
N ILE A 42 -8.36 24.00 -29.16
CA ILE A 42 -7.07 23.32 -29.21
C ILE A 42 -6.57 23.19 -30.66
N SER A 43 -7.44 22.78 -31.61
CA SER A 43 -7.05 22.57 -33.01
C SER A 43 -6.58 23.84 -33.73
N LEU A 44 -7.06 25.00 -33.27
CA LEU A 44 -6.71 26.31 -33.85
C LEU A 44 -5.56 26.99 -33.08
N SER A 45 -5.08 26.41 -32.00
CA SER A 45 -3.94 26.92 -31.23
C SER A 45 -2.62 26.45 -31.85
N SER A 46 -1.65 27.34 -31.94
CA SER A 46 -0.29 27.01 -32.36
C SER A 46 0.61 26.57 -31.23
N SER A 47 0.13 26.59 -29.98
CA SER A 47 0.90 26.26 -28.78
C SER A 47 0.07 25.51 -27.77
N PHE A 48 0.77 24.68 -26.92
CA PHE A 48 0.15 24.00 -25.82
C PHE A 48 -0.42 25.01 -24.80
N ARG A 49 -1.69 24.83 -24.46
CA ARG A 49 -2.39 25.63 -23.45
C ARG A 49 -2.84 24.70 -22.31
N GLU A 50 -2.10 24.74 -21.21
CA GLU A 50 -2.33 23.86 -20.07
C GLU A 50 -3.76 23.91 -19.52
N ASP A 51 -4.31 25.13 -19.39
CA ASP A 51 -5.68 25.39 -18.95
C ASP A 51 -6.75 24.71 -19.84
N TRP A 52 -6.52 24.67 -21.15
CA TRP A 52 -7.44 24.03 -22.10
C TRP A 52 -7.38 22.51 -22.04
N TYR A 53 -6.19 21.94 -21.92
CA TYR A 53 -6.05 20.48 -21.75
C TYR A 53 -6.59 20.02 -20.41
N GLN A 54 -6.50 20.84 -19.33
CA GLN A 54 -7.16 20.55 -18.06
C GLN A 54 -8.68 20.58 -18.18
N LEU A 55 -9.23 21.58 -18.87
CA LEU A 55 -10.67 21.66 -19.13
C LEU A 55 -11.13 20.46 -19.97
N LYS A 56 -10.39 20.12 -21.03
CA LYS A 56 -10.67 18.95 -21.87
C LYS A 56 -10.68 17.66 -21.04
N PHE A 57 -9.65 17.43 -20.24
CA PHE A 57 -9.58 16.28 -19.33
C PHE A 57 -10.79 16.23 -18.39
N ALA A 58 -11.16 17.35 -17.77
CA ALA A 58 -12.32 17.41 -16.88
C ALA A 58 -13.64 17.09 -17.59
N ILE A 59 -13.82 17.58 -18.82
CA ILE A 59 -14.99 17.27 -19.65
C ILE A 59 -15.04 15.77 -19.97
N GLU A 60 -13.94 15.20 -20.45
CA GLU A 60 -13.84 13.77 -20.77
C GLU A 60 -14.10 12.89 -19.56
N TYR A 61 -13.56 13.26 -18.40
CA TYR A 61 -13.78 12.55 -17.13
C TYR A 61 -15.26 12.57 -16.71
N ASN A 62 -15.93 13.73 -16.79
CA ASN A 62 -17.35 13.86 -16.45
C ASN A 62 -18.28 13.16 -17.45
N LYS A 63 -17.83 12.98 -18.70
CA LYS A 63 -18.52 12.15 -19.71
C LYS A 63 -18.29 10.66 -19.52
N GLU A 64 -17.44 10.26 -18.56
CA GLU A 64 -16.97 8.90 -18.39
C GLU A 64 -16.21 8.33 -19.61
N ASP A 65 -15.74 9.24 -20.51
CA ASP A 65 -14.85 8.87 -21.63
C ASP A 65 -13.40 8.77 -21.11
N PHE A 66 -13.14 7.72 -20.34
CA PHE A 66 -11.83 7.52 -19.72
C PHE A 66 -10.71 7.19 -20.72
N ILE A 67 -11.07 6.73 -21.93
CA ILE A 67 -10.09 6.51 -23.00
C ILE A 67 -9.56 7.85 -23.51
N SER A 68 -10.43 8.81 -23.78
CA SER A 68 -10.02 10.17 -24.18
C SER A 68 -9.34 10.91 -23.03
N ALA A 69 -9.83 10.75 -21.79
CA ALA A 69 -9.21 11.32 -20.60
C ALA A 69 -7.77 10.80 -20.37
N GLU A 70 -7.48 9.53 -20.68
CA GLU A 70 -6.12 8.99 -20.67
C GLU A 70 -5.20 9.77 -21.62
N VAL A 71 -5.68 10.05 -22.84
CA VAL A 71 -4.90 10.80 -23.84
C VAL A 71 -4.63 12.22 -23.34
N SER A 72 -5.66 12.91 -22.86
CA SER A 72 -5.53 14.28 -22.34
C SER A 72 -4.61 14.36 -21.11
N ALA A 73 -4.68 13.38 -20.20
CA ALA A 73 -3.77 13.30 -19.04
C ALA A 73 -2.32 13.07 -19.46
N LYS A 74 -2.07 12.25 -20.49
CA LYS A 74 -0.72 12.04 -21.05
C LYS A 74 -0.17 13.32 -21.68
N GLU A 75 -0.97 14.06 -22.41
CA GLU A 75 -0.57 15.35 -23.00
C GLU A 75 -0.22 16.37 -21.92
N LEU A 76 -1.01 16.44 -20.84
CA LEU A 76 -0.70 17.28 -19.68
C LEU A 76 0.63 16.89 -19.05
N LEU A 77 0.84 15.60 -18.82
CA LEU A 77 2.05 15.07 -18.20
C LEU A 77 3.29 15.27 -19.08
N LEU A 78 3.16 15.07 -20.40
CA LEU A 78 4.24 15.27 -21.36
C LEU A 78 4.74 16.74 -21.37
N ASN A 79 3.80 17.68 -21.29
CA ASN A 79 4.12 19.11 -21.35
C ASN A 79 4.42 19.74 -19.97
N ARG A 80 4.06 19.08 -18.87
CA ARG A 80 4.27 19.54 -17.47
C ARG A 80 4.70 18.40 -16.56
N PRO A 81 5.85 17.77 -16.84
CA PRO A 81 6.32 16.61 -16.07
C PRO A 81 6.76 16.94 -14.64
N GLU A 82 6.83 18.21 -14.28
CA GLU A 82 7.10 18.69 -12.92
C GLU A 82 5.85 18.73 -12.02
N LYS A 83 4.65 18.57 -12.60
CA LYS A 83 3.40 18.73 -11.85
C LYS A 83 2.86 17.38 -11.36
N LYS A 84 3.00 17.11 -10.07
CA LYS A 84 2.49 15.89 -9.40
C LYS A 84 1.04 15.55 -9.76
N ARG A 85 0.17 16.57 -9.82
CA ARG A 85 -1.27 16.35 -10.09
C ARG A 85 -1.54 15.53 -11.37
N TYR A 86 -0.70 15.64 -12.39
CA TYR A 86 -0.92 14.91 -13.65
C TYR A 86 -0.55 13.44 -13.54
N TYR A 87 0.42 13.10 -12.71
CA TYR A 87 0.71 11.70 -12.35
C TYR A 87 -0.46 11.09 -11.59
N VAL A 88 -1.03 11.83 -10.62
CA VAL A 88 -2.19 11.37 -9.83
C VAL A 88 -3.40 11.15 -10.74
N GLN A 89 -3.70 12.11 -11.64
CA GLN A 89 -4.81 12.00 -12.58
C GLN A 89 -4.64 10.82 -13.53
N LEU A 90 -3.46 10.67 -14.14
CA LEU A 90 -3.18 9.57 -15.07
C LEU A 90 -3.21 8.21 -14.37
N SER A 91 -2.65 8.11 -13.16
CA SER A 91 -2.71 6.89 -12.35
C SER A 91 -4.15 6.51 -12.00
N ALA A 92 -4.99 7.50 -11.65
CA ALA A 92 -6.41 7.27 -11.37
C ALA A 92 -7.16 6.76 -12.60
N ILE A 93 -6.94 7.37 -13.79
CA ILE A 93 -7.52 6.90 -15.04
C ILE A 93 -7.09 5.48 -15.36
N TYR A 94 -5.80 5.14 -15.17
CA TYR A 94 -5.32 3.78 -15.36
C TYR A 94 -6.00 2.77 -14.43
N ASN A 95 -6.29 3.15 -13.17
CA ASN A 95 -7.04 2.30 -12.25
C ASN A 95 -8.48 2.07 -12.72
N ILE A 96 -9.17 3.12 -13.19
CA ILE A 96 -10.53 3.00 -13.73
C ILE A 96 -10.55 2.08 -14.96
N LEU A 97 -9.54 2.18 -15.82
CA LEU A 97 -9.38 1.34 -17.01
C LEU A 97 -8.76 -0.05 -16.71
N GLU A 98 -8.59 -0.42 -15.43
CA GLU A 98 -7.98 -1.67 -14.98
C GLU A 98 -6.54 -1.90 -15.49
N LYS A 99 -5.86 -0.83 -15.91
CA LYS A 99 -4.47 -0.83 -16.37
C LYS A 99 -3.51 -0.69 -15.17
N TYR A 100 -3.59 -1.60 -14.20
CA TYR A 100 -2.89 -1.50 -12.91
C TYR A 100 -1.37 -1.38 -13.02
N ASP A 101 -0.73 -2.03 -14.00
CA ASP A 101 0.72 -1.92 -14.21
C ASP A 101 1.12 -0.51 -14.64
N LEU A 102 0.32 0.14 -15.51
CA LEU A 102 0.57 1.51 -15.92
C LEU A 102 0.28 2.51 -14.78
N SER A 103 -0.73 2.22 -13.95
CA SER A 103 -1.00 3.02 -12.75
C SER A 103 0.19 3.00 -11.80
N LEU A 104 0.72 1.81 -11.46
CA LEU A 104 1.90 1.65 -10.62
C LEU A 104 3.11 2.37 -11.23
N ALA A 105 3.43 2.11 -12.50
CA ALA A 105 4.57 2.76 -13.17
C ALA A 105 4.46 4.30 -13.15
N THR A 106 3.25 4.84 -13.28
CA THR A 106 3.02 6.29 -13.21
C THR A 106 3.31 6.83 -11.80
N MET A 107 2.88 6.11 -10.76
CA MET A 107 3.20 6.48 -9.36
C MET A 107 4.70 6.34 -9.07
N GLU A 108 5.35 5.29 -9.55
CA GLU A 108 6.80 5.08 -9.42
C GLU A 108 7.60 6.25 -10.01
N VAL A 109 7.24 6.69 -11.22
CA VAL A 109 7.91 7.85 -11.84
C VAL A 109 7.71 9.11 -11.02
N SER A 110 6.51 9.34 -10.47
CA SER A 110 6.25 10.47 -9.56
C SER A 110 7.11 10.41 -8.30
N TYR A 111 7.21 9.23 -7.68
CA TYR A 111 8.05 8.97 -6.51
C TYR A 111 9.53 9.20 -6.82
N MET A 112 10.05 8.60 -7.92
CA MET A 112 11.46 8.74 -8.34
C MET A 112 11.86 10.19 -8.65
N LYS A 113 10.90 11.04 -9.04
CA LYS A 113 11.10 12.49 -9.24
C LYS A 113 11.03 13.30 -7.94
N GLY A 114 10.77 12.66 -6.79
CA GLY A 114 10.63 13.34 -5.51
C GLY A 114 9.39 14.22 -5.43
N LEU A 115 8.31 13.87 -6.17
CA LEU A 115 7.10 14.70 -6.21
C LEU A 115 6.09 14.35 -5.12
N PHE A 116 6.32 13.28 -4.34
CA PHE A 116 5.47 12.94 -3.21
C PHE A 116 5.65 13.96 -2.09
N ASP A 117 4.55 14.47 -1.54
CA ASP A 117 4.52 15.46 -0.46
C ASP A 117 3.50 15.11 0.64
N LYS A 118 2.84 13.94 0.52
CA LYS A 118 1.86 13.45 1.50
C LYS A 118 2.21 12.03 1.95
N PRO A 119 2.14 11.76 3.28
CA PRO A 119 2.40 10.44 3.84
C PRO A 119 1.63 9.29 3.16
N GLU A 120 0.38 9.56 2.78
CA GLU A 120 -0.50 8.55 2.17
C GLU A 120 -0.01 8.09 0.79
N GLU A 121 0.77 8.90 0.07
CA GLU A 121 1.28 8.55 -1.25
C GLU A 121 2.33 7.44 -1.15
N PHE A 122 3.21 7.49 -0.14
CA PHE A 122 4.22 6.46 0.12
C PHE A 122 3.56 5.14 0.54
N THR A 123 2.60 5.19 1.46
CA THR A 123 1.90 3.98 1.92
C THR A 123 1.01 3.38 0.83
N THR A 124 0.45 4.20 -0.06
CA THR A 124 -0.30 3.77 -1.24
C THR A 124 0.63 3.05 -2.23
N LEU A 125 1.78 3.65 -2.57
CA LEU A 125 2.76 3.03 -3.46
C LEU A 125 3.27 1.70 -2.87
N ALA A 126 3.59 1.66 -1.58
CA ALA A 126 3.99 0.44 -0.90
C ALA A 126 2.92 -0.66 -0.98
N SER A 127 1.64 -0.29 -0.77
CA SER A 127 0.51 -1.21 -0.89
C SER A 127 0.32 -1.73 -2.31
N PHE A 128 0.54 -0.90 -3.33
CA PHE A 128 0.54 -1.31 -4.73
C PHE A 128 1.64 -2.34 -5.02
N TYR A 129 2.86 -2.13 -4.50
CA TYR A 129 3.93 -3.11 -4.63
C TYR A 129 3.57 -4.46 -3.98
N LEU A 130 2.93 -4.46 -2.80
CA LEU A 130 2.45 -5.69 -2.17
C LEU A 130 1.40 -6.40 -3.05
N TYR A 131 0.44 -5.66 -3.56
CA TYR A 131 -0.58 -6.19 -4.48
C TYR A 131 0.05 -6.82 -5.73
N LYS A 132 1.10 -6.19 -6.28
CA LYS A 132 1.87 -6.70 -7.43
C LYS A 132 2.92 -7.75 -7.07
N LYS A 133 2.87 -8.29 -5.82
CA LYS A 133 3.79 -9.32 -5.32
C LYS A 133 5.28 -8.90 -5.37
N ASN A 134 5.54 -7.63 -5.17
CA ASN A 134 6.90 -7.06 -5.04
C ASN A 134 7.13 -6.48 -3.63
N PRO A 135 7.12 -7.34 -2.58
CA PRO A 135 7.18 -6.87 -1.21
C PRO A 135 8.50 -6.19 -0.84
N ALA A 136 9.60 -6.56 -1.48
CA ALA A 136 10.89 -5.93 -1.24
C ALA A 136 10.90 -4.44 -1.65
N MET A 137 10.23 -4.07 -2.75
CA MET A 137 10.08 -2.67 -3.14
C MET A 137 9.12 -1.92 -2.22
N SER A 138 8.05 -2.58 -1.76
CA SER A 138 7.17 -2.03 -0.72
C SER A 138 7.95 -1.63 0.52
N ALA A 139 8.77 -2.55 1.05
CA ALA A 139 9.59 -2.29 2.22
C ALA A 139 10.58 -1.14 2.02
N LYS A 140 11.28 -1.11 0.88
CA LYS A 140 12.25 -0.04 0.56
C LYS A 140 11.61 1.35 0.50
N VAL A 141 10.42 1.46 -0.11
CA VAL A 141 9.71 2.74 -0.15
C VAL A 141 9.37 3.22 1.26
N LEU A 142 8.90 2.32 2.13
CA LEU A 142 8.55 2.66 3.51
C LEU A 142 9.78 3.00 4.35
N GLU A 143 10.87 2.22 4.26
CA GLU A 143 12.11 2.51 4.97
C GLU A 143 12.67 3.88 4.59
N ASN A 144 12.75 4.18 3.29
CA ASN A 144 13.23 5.47 2.83
C ASN A 144 12.34 6.61 3.35
N ALA A 145 11.01 6.45 3.23
CA ALA A 145 10.08 7.48 3.68
C ALA A 145 10.13 7.71 5.21
N ILE A 146 10.37 6.66 6.01
CA ILE A 146 10.58 6.76 7.46
C ILE A 146 11.92 7.45 7.75
N SER A 147 13.00 7.02 7.10
CA SER A 147 14.35 7.57 7.32
C SER A 147 14.50 9.04 6.94
N GLU A 148 13.66 9.51 6.01
CA GLU A 148 13.60 10.90 5.54
C GLU A 148 12.51 11.73 6.25
N ASP A 149 11.91 11.21 7.33
CA ASP A 149 10.82 11.85 8.10
C ASP A 149 9.59 12.22 7.25
N GLN A 150 9.37 11.52 6.13
CA GLN A 150 8.23 11.75 5.23
C GLN A 150 6.96 11.04 5.70
N ILE A 151 7.12 9.93 6.43
CA ILE A 151 6.07 9.24 7.16
C ILE A 151 6.52 8.94 8.59
N LEU A 152 5.59 8.96 9.53
CA LEU A 152 5.89 8.65 10.93
C LEU A 152 6.13 7.14 11.10
N PHE A 153 7.09 6.78 11.95
CA PHE A 153 7.26 5.40 12.43
C PHE A 153 6.26 5.14 13.57
N ASP A 154 4.99 5.01 13.21
CA ASP A 154 3.91 4.61 14.10
C ASP A 154 3.58 3.12 13.98
N THR A 155 2.70 2.61 14.85
CA THR A 155 2.29 1.20 14.84
C THR A 155 1.75 0.74 13.47
N LYS A 156 1.03 1.60 12.75
CA LYS A 156 0.43 1.27 11.44
C LYS A 156 1.52 1.12 10.38
N ASN A 157 2.42 2.09 10.30
CA ASN A 157 3.49 2.09 9.30
C ASN A 157 4.57 1.04 9.61
N ALA A 158 4.91 0.84 10.89
CA ALA A 158 5.77 -0.24 11.33
C ALA A 158 5.20 -1.61 10.97
N LYS A 159 3.90 -1.82 11.17
CA LYS A 159 3.24 -3.06 10.77
C LYS A 159 3.32 -3.28 9.26
N LEU A 160 3.02 -2.26 8.44
CA LEU A 160 3.07 -2.37 6.98
C LEU A 160 4.50 -2.67 6.49
N LEU A 161 5.52 -2.04 7.10
CA LEU A 161 6.93 -2.29 6.79
C LEU A 161 7.34 -3.71 7.18
N SER A 162 6.99 -4.14 8.40
CA SER A 162 7.27 -5.50 8.88
C SER A 162 6.61 -6.55 7.99
N ASP A 163 5.32 -6.39 7.66
CA ASP A 163 4.60 -7.30 6.76
C ASP A 163 5.27 -7.34 5.37
N SER A 164 5.74 -6.20 4.87
CA SER A 164 6.46 -6.11 3.60
C SER A 164 7.76 -6.94 3.63
N TRP A 165 8.57 -6.81 4.69
CA TRP A 165 9.78 -7.61 4.87
C TRP A 165 9.46 -9.10 5.05
N LEU A 166 8.39 -9.42 5.80
CA LEU A 166 7.96 -10.81 6.00
C LEU A 166 7.56 -11.48 4.68
N PHE A 167 6.78 -10.79 3.83
CA PHE A 167 6.43 -11.28 2.49
C PHE A 167 7.64 -11.35 1.55
N ALA A 168 8.64 -10.49 1.74
CA ALA A 168 9.92 -10.57 1.04
C ALA A 168 10.81 -11.72 1.56
N LYS A 169 10.36 -12.49 2.58
CA LYS A 169 11.10 -13.56 3.28
C LYS A 169 12.31 -13.07 4.09
N GLU A 170 12.40 -11.78 4.32
CA GLU A 170 13.41 -11.12 5.15
C GLU A 170 12.93 -11.09 6.62
N ARG A 171 12.82 -12.28 7.24
CA ARG A 171 12.18 -12.45 8.55
C ARG A 171 12.88 -11.68 9.67
N ILE A 172 14.21 -11.60 9.63
CA ILE A 172 14.98 -10.86 10.63
C ILE A 172 14.67 -9.37 10.55
N LYS A 173 14.69 -8.77 9.34
CA LYS A 173 14.31 -7.37 9.18
C LYS A 173 12.89 -7.10 9.64
N SER A 174 11.97 -8.04 9.35
CA SER A 174 10.59 -7.95 9.83
C SER A 174 10.51 -7.95 11.35
N LEU A 175 11.32 -8.78 12.01
CA LEU A 175 11.39 -8.86 13.47
C LEU A 175 11.96 -7.58 14.08
N ASP A 176 13.08 -7.08 13.53
CA ASP A 176 13.72 -5.83 13.97
C ASP A 176 12.75 -4.64 13.96
N VAL A 177 11.94 -4.52 12.90
CA VAL A 177 10.92 -3.46 12.78
C VAL A 177 9.85 -3.57 13.86
N ILE A 178 9.38 -4.78 14.17
CA ILE A 178 8.37 -4.97 15.24
C ILE A 178 8.99 -4.74 16.62
N GLU A 179 10.24 -5.17 16.84
CA GLU A 179 10.95 -4.93 18.09
C GLU A 179 11.11 -3.43 18.36
N GLU A 180 11.52 -2.66 17.36
CA GLU A 180 11.58 -1.20 17.44
C GLU A 180 10.19 -0.60 17.76
N SER A 181 9.14 -1.02 17.07
CA SER A 181 7.77 -0.57 17.33
C SER A 181 7.29 -0.93 18.75
N LEU A 182 7.66 -2.10 19.27
CA LEU A 182 7.38 -2.52 20.63
C LEU A 182 8.14 -1.69 21.68
N SER A 183 9.32 -1.16 21.36
CA SER A 183 10.04 -0.25 22.24
C SER A 183 9.25 1.04 22.51
N LEU A 184 8.48 1.50 21.52
CA LEU A 184 7.61 2.67 21.61
C LEU A 184 6.24 2.35 22.23
N ASN A 185 5.72 1.16 21.98
CA ASN A 185 4.39 0.69 22.43
C ASN A 185 4.47 -0.70 23.07
N PRO A 186 5.07 -0.83 24.26
CA PRO A 186 5.45 -2.13 24.83
C PRO A 186 4.27 -3.03 25.24
N ASN A 187 3.07 -2.49 25.35
CA ASN A 187 1.88 -3.22 25.78
C ASN A 187 0.83 -3.40 24.65
N GLU A 188 1.23 -3.13 23.40
CA GLU A 188 0.32 -3.32 22.25
C GLU A 188 0.22 -4.82 21.93
N GLU A 189 -0.89 -5.44 22.32
CA GLU A 189 -1.14 -6.89 22.21
C GLU A 189 -0.91 -7.42 20.79
N LYS A 190 -1.37 -6.67 19.77
CA LYS A 190 -1.23 -7.10 18.37
C LYS A 190 0.24 -7.15 17.93
N LEU A 191 1.06 -6.19 18.40
CA LEU A 191 2.49 -6.18 18.10
C LEU A 191 3.21 -7.32 18.81
N VAL A 192 2.88 -7.59 20.09
CA VAL A 192 3.47 -8.72 20.84
C VAL A 192 3.16 -10.04 20.13
N ASN A 193 1.91 -10.28 19.76
CA ASN A 193 1.52 -11.47 19.02
C ASN A 193 2.22 -11.58 17.65
N GLN A 194 2.37 -10.47 16.96
CA GLN A 194 3.09 -10.43 15.67
C GLN A 194 4.57 -10.74 15.87
N TYR A 195 5.23 -10.14 16.87
CA TYR A 195 6.61 -10.43 17.25
C TYR A 195 6.84 -11.92 17.47
N VAL A 196 6.02 -12.55 18.33
CA VAL A 196 6.10 -13.99 18.61
C VAL A 196 5.98 -14.83 17.33
N ASN A 197 4.99 -14.51 16.48
CA ASN A 197 4.78 -15.27 15.25
C ASN A 197 5.94 -15.12 14.26
N ILE A 198 6.50 -13.92 14.10
CA ILE A 198 7.65 -13.66 13.24
C ILE A 198 8.89 -14.35 13.78
N ALA A 199 9.20 -14.19 15.08
CA ALA A 199 10.32 -14.84 15.74
C ALA A 199 10.26 -16.36 15.56
N PHE A 200 9.08 -16.97 15.76
CA PHE A 200 8.88 -18.40 15.56
C PHE A 200 9.13 -18.82 14.10
N SER A 201 8.62 -18.06 13.14
CA SER A 201 8.84 -18.33 11.71
C SER A 201 10.28 -18.15 11.27
N ALA A 202 11.04 -17.31 11.99
CA ALA A 202 12.46 -17.04 11.77
C ALA A 202 13.38 -18.02 12.50
N PHE A 203 12.82 -18.91 13.34
CA PHE A 203 13.58 -19.82 14.23
C PHE A 203 14.44 -19.10 15.27
N GLU A 204 14.07 -17.86 15.61
CA GLU A 204 14.72 -17.06 16.66
C GLU A 204 14.17 -17.46 18.04
N TRP A 205 14.58 -18.63 18.53
CA TRP A 205 13.98 -19.30 19.70
C TRP A 205 14.06 -18.49 20.98
N LYS A 206 15.12 -17.70 21.17
CA LYS A 206 15.24 -16.82 22.33
C LYS A 206 14.17 -15.71 22.28
N GLU A 207 13.94 -15.15 21.10
CA GLU A 207 12.96 -14.09 20.90
C GLU A 207 11.52 -14.63 21.01
N VAL A 208 11.28 -15.89 20.62
CA VAL A 208 10.01 -16.56 20.91
C VAL A 208 9.74 -16.63 22.42
N ILE A 209 10.74 -17.05 23.21
CA ILE A 209 10.62 -17.15 24.68
C ILE A 209 10.38 -15.75 25.29
N ASN A 210 11.14 -14.74 24.84
CA ASN A 210 11.00 -13.37 25.32
C ASN A 210 9.61 -12.78 24.99
N GLY A 211 9.16 -12.96 23.77
CA GLY A 211 7.87 -12.46 23.31
C GLY A 211 6.68 -13.11 24.01
N ILE A 212 6.73 -14.44 24.24
CA ILE A 212 5.66 -15.14 24.97
C ILE A 212 5.64 -14.74 26.44
N ARG A 213 6.79 -14.60 27.08
CA ARG A 213 6.85 -14.07 28.47
C ARG A 213 6.27 -12.64 28.55
N LYS A 214 6.52 -11.82 27.54
CA LYS A 214 5.92 -10.49 27.45
C LYS A 214 4.41 -10.57 27.30
N ALA A 215 3.90 -11.48 26.45
CA ALA A 215 2.48 -11.74 26.28
C ALA A 215 1.81 -12.13 27.61
N GLU A 216 2.43 -13.03 28.38
CA GLU A 216 1.97 -13.42 29.71
C GLU A 216 1.95 -12.23 30.70
N GLN A 217 2.99 -11.38 30.70
CA GLN A 217 3.08 -10.22 31.60
C GLN A 217 1.97 -9.18 31.33
N ILE A 218 1.55 -8.99 30.09
CA ILE A 218 0.48 -8.03 29.73
C ILE A 218 -0.89 -8.70 29.70
N GLY A 219 -0.99 -9.99 30.05
CA GLY A 219 -2.25 -10.70 30.20
C GLY A 219 -2.92 -11.13 28.91
N ILE A 220 -2.15 -11.37 27.84
CA ILE A 220 -2.71 -11.92 26.59
C ILE A 220 -3.19 -13.34 26.86
N GLU A 221 -4.48 -13.58 26.61
CA GLU A 221 -5.07 -14.90 26.71
C GLU A 221 -4.49 -15.85 25.65
N ASP A 222 -4.13 -17.05 26.05
CA ASP A 222 -3.64 -18.09 25.15
C ASP A 222 -4.59 -19.28 25.08
N ASP A 223 -4.83 -19.78 23.87
CA ASP A 223 -5.62 -20.98 23.59
C ASP A 223 -4.77 -22.27 23.55
N GLY A 224 -3.54 -22.19 24.04
CA GLY A 224 -2.50 -23.24 24.02
C GLY A 224 -1.49 -23.08 22.90
N LYS A 225 -1.62 -22.06 22.04
CA LYS A 225 -0.67 -21.78 20.96
C LYS A 225 0.68 -21.32 21.50
N HIS A 226 0.67 -20.37 22.44
CA HIS A 226 1.90 -19.88 23.07
C HIS A 226 2.59 -20.98 23.86
N ASP A 227 1.83 -21.80 24.60
CA ASP A 227 2.39 -22.95 25.32
C ASP A 227 3.09 -23.94 24.38
N LEU A 228 2.50 -24.22 23.20
CA LEU A 228 3.14 -25.09 22.22
C LEU A 228 4.39 -24.44 21.61
N MET A 229 4.31 -23.15 21.22
CA MET A 229 5.44 -22.42 20.59
C MET A 229 6.62 -22.25 21.54
N ILE A 230 6.37 -21.90 22.79
CA ILE A 230 7.45 -21.76 23.79
C ILE A 230 8.04 -23.13 24.18
N GLY A 231 7.22 -24.19 24.19
CA GLY A 231 7.70 -25.57 24.38
C GLY A 231 8.68 -25.96 23.26
N ILE A 232 8.37 -25.68 22.02
CA ILE A 232 9.26 -25.91 20.86
C ILE A 232 10.55 -25.08 21.03
N ALA A 233 10.43 -23.80 21.38
CA ALA A 233 11.59 -22.92 21.56
C ALA A 233 12.52 -23.40 22.70
N PHE A 234 11.98 -23.89 23.84
CA PHE A 234 12.76 -24.50 24.88
C PHE A 234 13.42 -25.82 24.44
N PHE A 235 12.71 -26.63 23.67
CA PHE A 235 13.27 -27.84 23.09
C PHE A 235 14.48 -27.56 22.21
N GLU A 236 14.35 -26.61 21.29
CA GLU A 236 15.41 -26.20 20.34
C GLU A 236 16.62 -25.59 21.09
N THR A 237 16.38 -24.87 22.18
CA THR A 237 17.43 -24.31 23.06
C THR A 237 17.97 -25.30 24.08
N LYS A 238 17.56 -26.59 24.01
CA LYS A 238 17.99 -27.71 24.91
C LYS A 238 17.54 -27.58 26.36
N ASP A 239 16.57 -26.75 26.65
CA ASP A 239 15.93 -26.67 27.97
C ASP A 239 14.75 -27.65 28.04
N LEU A 240 15.08 -28.93 28.06
CA LEU A 240 14.09 -30.02 27.99
C LEU A 240 13.09 -30.01 29.16
N LYS A 241 13.49 -29.49 30.33
CA LYS A 241 12.59 -29.39 31.48
C LYS A 241 11.48 -28.39 31.27
N ASN A 242 11.82 -27.19 30.79
CA ASN A 242 10.82 -26.17 30.50
C ASN A 242 10.01 -26.53 29.25
N ALA A 243 10.61 -27.20 28.25
CA ALA A 243 9.91 -27.76 27.12
C ALA A 243 8.78 -28.72 27.55
N GLU A 244 9.10 -29.70 28.42
CA GLU A 244 8.12 -30.66 28.92
C GLU A 244 6.96 -29.98 29.65
N ASN A 245 7.25 -29.04 30.55
CA ASN A 245 6.23 -28.27 31.26
C ASN A 245 5.30 -27.51 30.30
N SER A 246 5.85 -26.88 29.26
CA SER A 246 5.07 -26.14 28.27
C SER A 246 4.22 -27.06 27.40
N PHE A 247 4.74 -28.22 26.99
CA PHE A 247 3.95 -29.20 26.25
C PHE A 247 2.85 -29.85 27.12
N ILE A 248 3.03 -30.00 28.42
CA ILE A 248 1.95 -30.41 29.32
C ILE A 248 0.83 -29.38 29.30
N LYS A 249 1.13 -28.07 29.37
CA LYS A 249 0.11 -27.02 29.29
C LYS A 249 -0.60 -27.08 27.96
N ALA A 250 0.14 -27.12 26.83
CA ALA A 250 -0.43 -27.23 25.49
C ALA A 250 -1.33 -28.49 25.35
N SER A 251 -0.95 -29.63 25.92
CA SER A 251 -1.73 -30.89 25.90
C SER A 251 -3.07 -30.79 26.63
N ASN A 252 -3.21 -29.86 27.56
CA ASN A 252 -4.45 -29.57 28.29
C ASN A 252 -5.31 -28.50 27.63
N SER A 253 -4.84 -27.87 26.55
CA SER A 253 -5.61 -26.85 25.79
C SER A 253 -6.68 -27.50 24.90
N LYS A 254 -7.71 -26.73 24.55
CA LYS A 254 -8.76 -27.22 23.64
C LYS A 254 -8.27 -27.42 22.21
N LYS A 255 -7.34 -26.60 21.75
CA LYS A 255 -7.01 -26.50 20.34
C LYS A 255 -5.69 -27.17 19.98
N TYR A 256 -4.74 -27.21 20.90
CA TYR A 256 -3.39 -27.71 20.66
C TYR A 256 -3.07 -29.00 21.48
N SER A 257 -4.12 -29.64 22.00
CA SER A 257 -3.98 -30.85 22.83
C SER A 257 -3.20 -31.98 22.12
N ASP A 258 -3.56 -32.25 20.87
CA ASP A 258 -2.95 -33.37 20.11
C ASP A 258 -1.48 -33.08 19.81
N GLN A 259 -1.15 -31.84 19.44
CA GLN A 259 0.23 -31.43 19.22
C GLN A 259 1.07 -31.48 20.50
N GLY A 260 0.50 -30.98 21.61
CA GLY A 260 1.16 -31.07 22.93
C GLY A 260 1.48 -32.50 23.33
N LYS A 261 0.53 -33.43 23.16
CA LYS A 261 0.73 -34.88 23.44
C LYS A 261 1.80 -35.49 22.54
N ALA A 262 1.77 -35.20 21.24
CA ALA A 262 2.77 -35.69 20.30
C ALA A 262 4.19 -35.25 20.67
N TRP A 263 4.36 -34.01 21.11
CA TRP A 263 5.66 -33.52 21.57
C TRP A 263 6.12 -34.18 22.89
N LEU A 264 5.19 -34.46 23.78
CA LEU A 264 5.51 -35.23 25.04
C LEU A 264 5.94 -36.66 24.73
N GLU A 265 5.26 -37.34 23.84
CA GLU A 265 5.66 -38.66 23.37
C GLU A 265 7.06 -38.65 22.74
N TYR A 266 7.34 -37.66 21.90
CA TYR A 266 8.66 -37.49 21.29
C TYR A 266 9.75 -37.24 22.34
N LEU A 267 9.52 -36.34 23.32
CA LEU A 267 10.45 -36.10 24.41
C LEU A 267 10.73 -37.34 25.24
N ASN A 268 9.70 -38.15 25.54
CA ASN A 268 9.86 -39.39 26.28
C ASN A 268 10.71 -40.43 25.53
N ALA A 269 10.49 -40.52 24.20
CA ALA A 269 11.31 -41.40 23.37
C ALA A 269 12.79 -40.98 23.28
N LEU A 270 13.11 -39.69 23.49
CA LEU A 270 14.51 -39.21 23.56
C LEU A 270 15.20 -39.47 24.90
N LYS A 271 14.43 -39.66 25.96
CA LYS A 271 14.96 -39.94 27.33
C LYS A 271 15.22 -41.44 27.62
N GLY A 272 14.58 -42.33 26.81
CA GLY A 272 14.72 -43.79 26.94
C GLY A 272 15.80 -44.33 26.09
#